data_14d2cea42652788865b333f7ed74c5db
#
_entry.id   14d2cea42652788865b333f7ed74c5db
#
_cell.length_a   1.000
_cell.length_b   1.000
_cell.length_c   1.000
_cell.angle_alpha   90.00
_cell.angle_beta   90.00
_cell.angle_gamma   90.00
#
_symmetry.space_group_name_H-M   'P 1'
#
loop_
_entity.id
_entity.type
_entity.pdbx_description
1 polymer ?
#
loop_
_entity_poly.entity_id
_entity_poly.type
_entity_poly.pdbx_seq_one_letter_code
_entity_poly.pdbx_strand_id
1 'polypeptide(L)'
;MNKYIYTFLALLFIYGCGGGSESKETQFYKKEETTSQRLEVSIEASGVIEAISSVEIKSKASGEVLFLGAEVGDFVDKGFMLAQIDQRTANNIVDQAESDLEAAKVRLLNAEAQYDRGFELHKNSSISDKDFEDIKENYAQAKSTVVRTEVSFENAKISLDDTVVKSPISGTVISRPVEVGQVITSPTSAFGEGSIIMTMADLSEVRVRALVDEIDVGKVAIGQKVSIKVAAYRDKEFIGTVSKIEPKAYIQQNVTTFPVLIDINNEENLLLIGMNTDVVIQILDKDVALSVPTMSLRTRQDLYTATAVLD
;
A
#
# COMPACT_ATOMS: atom_id res chain seq x y z
N MET A 1 45.07 -76.43 74.05
CA MET A 1 45.83 -75.47 73.25
C MET A 1 44.96 -74.77 72.20
N ASN A 2 43.60 -74.86 72.33
CA ASN A 2 42.66 -74.32 71.37
C ASN A 2 41.67 -73.23 71.90
N LYS A 3 41.80 -72.78 73.15
CA LYS A 3 40.85 -71.82 73.75
C LYS A 3 41.29 -70.37 73.60
N TYR A 4 42.59 -70.10 73.39
CA TYR A 4 43.12 -68.74 73.26
C TYR A 4 43.16 -68.18 71.80
N ILE A 5 43.04 -69.06 70.82
CA ILE A 5 43.01 -68.68 69.41
C ILE A 5 41.70 -67.97 69.07
N TYR A 6 40.58 -68.36 69.63
CA TYR A 6 39.26 -67.75 69.34
C TYR A 6 39.06 -66.40 70.04
N THR A 7 39.73 -66.16 71.18
CA THR A 7 39.67 -64.85 71.84
C THR A 7 40.54 -63.78 71.16
N PHE A 8 41.64 -64.21 70.50
CA PHE A 8 42.49 -63.26 69.73
C PHE A 8 41.86 -62.97 68.38
N LEU A 9 41.10 -63.84 67.79
CA LEU A 9 40.38 -63.63 66.54
C LEU A 9 39.14 -62.76 66.76
N ALA A 10 38.51 -62.79 67.96
CA ALA A 10 37.36 -61.94 68.29
C ALA A 10 37.75 -60.51 68.64
N LEU A 11 39.00 -60.22 69.10
CA LEU A 11 39.51 -58.86 69.36
C LEU A 11 39.97 -58.16 68.15
N LEU A 12 40.25 -58.89 67.02
CA LEU A 12 40.66 -58.27 65.76
C LEU A 12 39.47 -57.70 64.91
N PHE A 13 38.23 -58.13 65.25
CA PHE A 13 36.99 -57.72 64.62
C PHE A 13 36.37 -56.45 65.21
N ILE A 14 36.86 -55.95 66.36
CA ILE A 14 36.29 -54.78 67.04
C ILE A 14 37.02 -53.44 66.66
N TYR A 15 38.18 -53.53 66.01
CA TYR A 15 38.93 -52.29 65.59
C TYR A 15 38.68 -51.90 64.15
N GLY A 16 37.73 -52.51 63.43
CA GLY A 16 37.47 -52.26 62.00
C GLY A 16 36.27 -51.40 61.68
N CYS A 17 35.62 -50.73 62.61
CA CYS A 17 34.43 -49.91 62.33
C CYS A 17 34.54 -48.50 62.97
N GLY A 18 35.40 -47.62 62.42
CA GLY A 18 35.60 -46.25 62.88
C GLY A 18 36.21 -45.35 61.81
N GLY A 19 35.79 -45.53 60.60
CA GLY A 19 36.13 -44.65 59.52
C GLY A 19 34.86 -44.10 58.90
N GLY A 20 34.24 -43.12 59.54
CA GLY A 20 33.21 -42.32 58.89
C GLY A 20 33.83 -41.58 57.71
N SER A 21 33.79 -42.17 56.50
CA SER A 21 33.97 -41.39 55.29
C SER A 21 32.74 -40.50 55.15
N GLU A 22 32.87 -39.24 55.59
CA GLU A 22 32.05 -38.18 54.99
C GLU A 22 32.22 -38.27 53.50
N SER A 23 31.29 -38.87 52.83
CA SER A 23 31.13 -38.69 51.39
C SER A 23 30.85 -37.23 51.18
N LYS A 24 31.91 -36.45 50.99
CA LYS A 24 31.77 -35.16 50.29
C LYS A 24 31.16 -35.51 48.97
N GLU A 25 29.87 -35.27 48.79
CA GLU A 25 29.26 -35.15 47.49
C GLU A 25 30.08 -34.08 46.77
N THR A 26 31.01 -34.53 45.95
CA THR A 26 31.67 -33.65 44.96
C THR A 26 30.60 -33.29 43.98
N GLN A 27 29.87 -32.24 44.25
CA GLN A 27 29.03 -31.59 43.25
C GLN A 27 30.01 -31.08 42.22
N PHE A 28 30.02 -31.75 41.05
CA PHE A 28 30.77 -31.30 39.91
C PHE A 28 30.07 -30.05 39.32
N TYR A 29 30.42 -28.91 39.81
CA TYR A 29 30.03 -27.63 39.20
C TYR A 29 30.96 -27.37 38.05
N LYS A 30 30.42 -27.21 36.87
CA LYS A 30 31.13 -26.64 35.75
C LYS A 30 31.05 -25.12 35.89
N LYS A 31 32.15 -24.49 36.21
CA LYS A 31 32.24 -23.00 36.17
C LYS A 31 32.36 -22.57 34.72
N GLU A 32 31.50 -21.66 34.30
CA GLU A 32 31.60 -20.96 33.02
C GLU A 32 31.63 -19.46 33.30
N GLU A 33 32.55 -18.76 32.63
CA GLU A 33 32.65 -17.31 32.73
C GLU A 33 31.47 -16.66 32.04
N THR A 34 30.91 -15.61 32.65
CA THR A 34 29.89 -14.81 32.03
C THR A 34 30.49 -14.02 30.88
N THR A 35 29.95 -14.11 29.72
CA THR A 35 30.43 -13.38 28.53
C THR A 35 29.46 -12.28 28.15
N SER A 36 29.98 -11.16 27.64
CA SER A 36 29.15 -10.17 26.96
C SER A 36 28.74 -10.74 25.62
N GLN A 37 27.46 -10.80 25.35
CA GLN A 37 26.91 -11.32 24.10
C GLN A 37 25.87 -10.35 23.55
N ARG A 38 25.87 -10.20 22.22
CA ARG A 38 24.81 -9.48 21.52
C ARG A 38 23.55 -10.34 21.48
N LEU A 39 22.47 -9.81 22.03
CA LEU A 39 21.16 -10.46 22.02
C LEU A 39 20.36 -9.90 20.84
N GLU A 40 20.18 -10.72 19.83
CA GLU A 40 19.33 -10.42 18.69
C GLU A 40 18.06 -11.24 18.78
N VAL A 41 16.91 -10.56 18.79
CA VAL A 41 15.60 -11.22 18.70
C VAL A 41 14.95 -10.72 17.43
N SER A 42 14.62 -11.65 16.57
CA SER A 42 13.98 -11.37 15.28
C SER A 42 12.75 -12.23 15.06
N ILE A 43 11.85 -11.76 14.23
CA ILE A 43 10.68 -12.49 13.75
C ILE A 43 10.88 -12.69 12.25
N GLU A 44 10.70 -13.93 11.81
CA GLU A 44 10.71 -14.30 10.41
C GLU A 44 9.29 -14.39 9.87
N ALA A 45 9.06 -13.82 8.68
CA ALA A 45 7.78 -13.90 8.00
C ALA A 45 7.99 -13.93 6.49
N SER A 46 7.05 -14.52 5.77
CA SER A 46 7.02 -14.48 4.32
C SER A 46 6.13 -13.34 3.85
N GLY A 47 6.48 -12.72 2.74
CA GLY A 47 5.73 -11.62 2.17
C GLY A 47 5.79 -11.56 0.65
N VAL A 48 5.03 -10.63 0.09
CA VAL A 48 5.00 -10.34 -1.35
C VAL A 48 5.23 -8.86 -1.56
N ILE A 49 5.99 -8.53 -2.61
CA ILE A 49 6.22 -7.15 -3.01
C ILE A 49 4.98 -6.60 -3.69
N GLU A 50 4.50 -5.46 -3.21
CA GLU A 50 3.38 -4.70 -3.76
C GLU A 50 3.83 -3.26 -4.06
N ALA A 51 3.13 -2.59 -4.98
CA ALA A 51 3.31 -1.14 -5.12
C ALA A 51 2.72 -0.43 -3.90
N ILE A 52 3.33 0.67 -3.47
CA ILE A 52 2.75 1.54 -2.43
C ILE A 52 1.42 2.12 -2.91
N SER A 53 1.36 2.51 -4.19
CA SER A 53 0.14 3.01 -4.83
C SER A 53 0.04 2.51 -6.25
N SER A 54 -1.09 1.93 -6.60
CA SER A 54 -1.42 1.54 -7.98
C SER A 54 -2.71 2.23 -8.39
N VAL A 55 -2.77 2.67 -9.65
CA VAL A 55 -3.92 3.36 -10.22
C VAL A 55 -4.44 2.57 -11.41
N GLU A 56 -5.70 2.15 -11.33
CA GLU A 56 -6.42 1.61 -12.47
C GLU A 56 -6.98 2.75 -13.32
N ILE A 57 -6.54 2.82 -14.56
CA ILE A 57 -6.96 3.84 -15.50
C ILE A 57 -8.12 3.30 -16.30
N LYS A 58 -9.28 3.93 -16.12
CA LYS A 58 -10.52 3.62 -16.81
C LYS A 58 -10.89 4.76 -17.76
N SER A 59 -11.51 4.44 -18.89
CA SER A 59 -12.02 5.47 -19.77
C SER A 59 -13.32 6.06 -19.24
N LYS A 60 -13.48 7.36 -19.38
CA LYS A 60 -14.76 8.05 -19.16
C LYS A 60 -15.63 8.03 -20.41
N ALA A 61 -15.04 7.86 -21.59
CA ALA A 61 -15.76 7.71 -22.86
C ALA A 61 -15.92 6.24 -23.24
N SER A 62 -17.01 5.90 -23.94
CA SER A 62 -17.24 4.59 -24.54
C SER A 62 -16.95 4.65 -26.03
N GLY A 63 -16.38 3.59 -26.59
CA GLY A 63 -16.07 3.51 -28.02
C GLY A 63 -14.98 2.51 -28.36
N GLU A 64 -14.56 2.46 -29.61
CA GLU A 64 -13.46 1.66 -30.09
C GLU A 64 -12.11 2.32 -29.73
N VAL A 65 -11.16 1.53 -29.25
CA VAL A 65 -9.79 1.99 -28.98
C VAL A 65 -9.03 2.05 -30.29
N LEU A 66 -8.69 3.25 -30.74
CA LEU A 66 -7.95 3.47 -31.98
C LEU A 66 -6.44 3.43 -31.81
N PHE A 67 -5.94 3.81 -30.63
CA PHE A 67 -4.51 3.91 -30.35
C PHE A 67 -4.23 3.63 -28.87
N LEU A 68 -3.09 2.96 -28.63
CA LEU A 68 -2.51 2.77 -27.30
C LEU A 68 -1.07 3.29 -27.32
N GLY A 69 -0.75 4.20 -26.40
CA GLY A 69 0.50 4.95 -26.40
C GLY A 69 1.62 4.32 -25.58
N ALA A 70 1.31 3.28 -24.78
CA ALA A 70 2.31 2.61 -23.92
C ALA A 70 2.06 1.10 -23.85
N GLU A 71 3.16 0.37 -23.62
CA GLU A 71 3.14 -1.09 -23.41
C GLU A 71 3.42 -1.42 -21.93
N VAL A 72 3.21 -2.68 -21.55
CA VAL A 72 3.53 -3.17 -20.21
C VAL A 72 5.04 -3.11 -19.99
N GLY A 73 5.46 -2.45 -18.92
CA GLY A 73 6.87 -2.21 -18.59
C GLY A 73 7.37 -0.80 -18.93
N ASP A 74 6.62 -0.03 -19.74
CA ASP A 74 7.01 1.33 -20.08
C ASP A 74 6.81 2.28 -18.90
N PHE A 75 7.78 3.16 -18.69
CA PHE A 75 7.65 4.31 -17.80
C PHE A 75 7.02 5.48 -18.58
N VAL A 76 6.00 6.09 -18.03
CA VAL A 76 5.31 7.24 -18.62
C VAL A 76 5.13 8.35 -17.61
N ASP A 77 5.22 9.59 -18.09
CA ASP A 77 5.02 10.78 -17.26
C ASP A 77 3.52 11.11 -17.11
N LYS A 78 3.20 11.82 -16.04
CA LYS A 78 1.87 12.38 -15.83
C LYS A 78 1.45 13.26 -17.02
N GLY A 79 0.24 13.01 -17.54
CA GLY A 79 -0.32 13.71 -18.70
C GLY A 79 0.01 13.05 -20.04
N PHE A 80 0.84 12.01 -20.07
CA PHE A 80 1.11 11.25 -21.28
C PHE A 80 -0.17 10.60 -21.82
N MET A 81 -0.35 10.59 -23.14
CA MET A 81 -1.51 9.98 -23.79
C MET A 81 -1.39 8.48 -23.82
N LEU A 82 -2.21 7.79 -23.02
CA LEU A 82 -2.20 6.33 -22.87
C LEU A 82 -3.09 5.62 -23.91
N ALA A 83 -4.24 6.23 -24.21
CA ALA A 83 -5.16 5.68 -25.19
C ALA A 83 -5.95 6.76 -25.89
N GLN A 84 -6.37 6.49 -27.13
CA GLN A 84 -7.30 7.30 -27.87
C GLN A 84 -8.49 6.46 -28.31
N ILE A 85 -9.68 6.94 -27.96
CA ILE A 85 -10.96 6.33 -28.31
C ILE A 85 -11.53 7.04 -29.53
N ASP A 86 -12.39 6.38 -30.28
CA ASP A 86 -13.04 6.96 -31.45
C ASP A 86 -13.77 8.27 -31.12
N GLN A 87 -13.30 9.36 -31.74
CA GLN A 87 -13.75 10.71 -31.49
C GLN A 87 -14.86 11.19 -32.41
N ARG A 88 -15.22 10.43 -33.44
CA ARG A 88 -16.14 10.88 -34.48
C ARG A 88 -17.47 11.38 -33.93
N THR A 89 -18.07 10.60 -33.01
CA THR A 89 -19.34 10.99 -32.39
C THR A 89 -19.20 12.20 -31.49
N ALA A 90 -18.12 12.27 -30.69
CA ALA A 90 -17.86 13.37 -29.79
C ALA A 90 -17.61 14.69 -30.57
N ASN A 91 -16.83 14.65 -31.65
CA ASN A 91 -16.64 15.79 -32.55
C ASN A 91 -17.96 16.32 -33.11
N ASN A 92 -18.82 15.43 -33.65
CA ASN A 92 -20.11 15.84 -34.19
C ASN A 92 -20.99 16.54 -33.13
N ILE A 93 -20.93 16.09 -31.86
CA ILE A 93 -21.69 16.71 -30.77
C ILE A 93 -21.12 18.10 -30.45
N VAL A 94 -19.78 18.27 -30.50
CA VAL A 94 -19.12 19.58 -30.31
C VAL A 94 -19.54 20.54 -31.42
N ASP A 95 -19.47 20.13 -32.70
CA ASP A 95 -19.82 20.95 -33.84
C ASP A 95 -21.29 21.40 -33.80
N GLN A 96 -22.19 20.51 -33.38
CA GLN A 96 -23.60 20.83 -33.19
C GLN A 96 -23.80 21.85 -32.06
N ALA A 97 -23.18 21.62 -30.89
CA ALA A 97 -23.31 22.49 -29.72
C ALA A 97 -22.71 23.88 -30.00
N GLU A 98 -21.62 23.96 -30.78
CA GLU A 98 -21.01 25.23 -31.22
C GLU A 98 -21.98 26.03 -32.12
N SER A 99 -22.60 25.33 -33.08
CA SER A 99 -23.59 25.96 -33.97
C SER A 99 -24.81 26.48 -33.21
N ASP A 100 -25.30 25.72 -32.23
CA ASP A 100 -26.40 26.14 -31.36
C ASP A 100 -26.05 27.36 -30.49
N LEU A 101 -24.81 27.40 -29.97
CA LEU A 101 -24.29 28.54 -29.20
C LEU A 101 -24.17 29.80 -30.08
N GLU A 102 -23.65 29.67 -31.29
CA GLU A 102 -23.52 30.79 -32.23
C GLU A 102 -24.89 31.36 -32.60
N ALA A 103 -25.88 30.49 -32.88
CA ALA A 103 -27.26 30.90 -33.14
C ALA A 103 -27.89 31.63 -31.92
N ALA A 104 -27.60 31.17 -30.71
CA ALA A 104 -28.08 31.81 -29.48
C ALA A 104 -27.44 33.19 -29.27
N LYS A 105 -26.13 33.32 -29.55
CA LYS A 105 -25.41 34.63 -29.48
C LYS A 105 -25.98 35.64 -30.46
N VAL A 106 -26.29 35.23 -31.69
CA VAL A 106 -26.94 36.10 -32.67
C VAL A 106 -28.32 36.58 -32.23
N ARG A 107 -29.11 35.66 -31.65
CA ARG A 107 -30.42 36.02 -31.06
C ARG A 107 -30.29 37.00 -29.90
N LEU A 108 -29.31 36.84 -29.03
CA LEU A 108 -29.05 37.77 -27.93
C LEU A 108 -28.67 39.14 -28.46
N LEU A 109 -27.77 39.23 -29.45
CA LEU A 109 -27.38 40.49 -30.05
C LEU A 109 -28.58 41.24 -30.62
N ASN A 110 -29.49 40.54 -31.30
CA ASN A 110 -30.70 41.15 -31.81
C ASN A 110 -31.66 41.58 -30.69
N ALA A 111 -31.81 40.81 -29.65
CA ALA A 111 -32.66 41.15 -28.48
C ALA A 111 -32.10 42.32 -27.70
N GLU A 112 -30.78 42.43 -27.56
CA GLU A 112 -30.07 43.56 -26.95
C GLU A 112 -30.30 44.83 -27.70
N ALA A 113 -30.11 44.81 -29.05
CA ALA A 113 -30.38 45.94 -29.88
C ALA A 113 -31.86 46.38 -29.87
N GLN A 114 -32.82 45.44 -29.67
CA GLN A 114 -34.24 45.76 -29.47
C GLN A 114 -34.48 46.37 -28.09
N TYR A 115 -33.83 45.84 -27.06
CA TYR A 115 -33.93 46.36 -25.68
C TYR A 115 -33.42 47.82 -25.63
N ASP A 116 -32.27 48.12 -26.22
CA ASP A 116 -31.69 49.47 -26.23
C ASP A 116 -32.60 50.47 -26.94
N ARG A 117 -33.15 50.09 -28.09
CA ARG A 117 -34.14 50.93 -28.80
C ARG A 117 -35.42 51.09 -27.99
N GLY A 118 -35.95 49.99 -27.39
CA GLY A 118 -37.12 50.04 -26.56
C GLY A 118 -36.95 50.91 -25.32
N PHE A 119 -35.78 50.87 -24.70
CA PHE A 119 -35.45 51.70 -23.56
C PHE A 119 -35.51 53.22 -23.90
N GLU A 120 -34.95 53.62 -25.04
CA GLU A 120 -35.02 55.01 -25.47
C GLU A 120 -36.45 55.45 -25.84
N LEU A 121 -37.25 54.56 -26.47
CA LEU A 121 -38.64 54.85 -26.78
C LEU A 121 -39.50 54.94 -25.53
N HIS A 122 -39.30 54.08 -24.56
CA HIS A 122 -40.02 54.10 -23.27
C HIS A 122 -39.69 55.35 -22.48
N LYS A 123 -38.40 55.74 -22.41
CA LYS A 123 -37.93 57.00 -21.78
C LYS A 123 -38.62 58.25 -22.36
N ASN A 124 -38.91 58.21 -23.68
CA ASN A 124 -39.59 59.29 -24.39
C ASN A 124 -41.15 59.12 -24.37
N SER A 125 -41.69 58.18 -23.55
CA SER A 125 -43.13 57.87 -23.45
C SER A 125 -43.76 57.49 -24.82
N SER A 126 -42.95 56.90 -25.75
CA SER A 126 -43.38 56.50 -27.10
C SER A 126 -43.91 55.07 -27.16
N ILE A 127 -43.69 54.28 -26.13
CA ILE A 127 -44.26 52.91 -25.96
C ILE A 127 -44.85 52.76 -24.57
N SER A 128 -45.75 51.76 -24.39
CA SER A 128 -46.33 51.48 -23.10
C SER A 128 -45.36 50.73 -22.18
N ASP A 129 -45.62 50.79 -20.83
CA ASP A 129 -44.84 50.03 -19.85
C ASP A 129 -44.89 48.54 -20.16
N LYS A 130 -46.03 48.01 -20.57
CA LYS A 130 -46.20 46.64 -20.95
C LYS A 130 -45.34 46.24 -22.16
N ASP A 131 -45.30 47.06 -23.21
CA ASP A 131 -44.50 46.76 -24.40
C ASP A 131 -42.97 46.76 -24.06
N PHE A 132 -42.58 47.62 -23.11
CA PHE A 132 -41.20 47.65 -22.63
C PHE A 132 -40.87 46.42 -21.76
N GLU A 133 -41.80 46.02 -20.91
CA GLU A 133 -41.64 44.75 -20.11
C GLU A 133 -41.48 43.55 -21.02
N ASP A 134 -42.30 43.41 -22.07
CA ASP A 134 -42.21 42.31 -23.06
C ASP A 134 -40.83 42.27 -23.76
N ILE A 135 -40.29 43.46 -24.13
CA ILE A 135 -38.96 43.58 -24.73
C ILE A 135 -37.89 43.15 -23.72
N LYS A 136 -37.98 43.56 -22.48
CA LYS A 136 -37.05 43.23 -21.40
C LYS A 136 -37.08 41.73 -21.08
N GLU A 137 -38.26 41.12 -21.06
CA GLU A 137 -38.42 39.68 -20.90
C GLU A 137 -37.71 38.91 -22.04
N ASN A 138 -37.94 39.33 -23.29
CA ASN A 138 -37.30 38.70 -24.47
C ASN A 138 -35.77 38.79 -24.42
N TYR A 139 -35.21 39.95 -24.01
CA TYR A 139 -33.77 40.11 -23.81
C TYR A 139 -33.25 39.16 -22.71
N ALA A 140 -33.95 39.10 -21.56
CA ALA A 140 -33.59 38.22 -20.46
C ALA A 140 -33.64 36.74 -20.88
N GLN A 141 -34.65 36.34 -21.66
CA GLN A 141 -34.79 34.98 -22.20
C GLN A 141 -33.67 34.64 -23.19
N ALA A 142 -33.30 35.57 -24.09
CA ALA A 142 -32.22 35.36 -25.01
C ALA A 142 -30.86 35.21 -24.29
N LYS A 143 -30.63 36.03 -23.26
CA LYS A 143 -29.45 35.94 -22.40
C LYS A 143 -29.36 34.58 -21.66
N SER A 144 -30.48 34.10 -21.10
CA SER A 144 -30.55 32.82 -20.45
C SER A 144 -30.27 31.67 -21.42
N THR A 145 -30.73 31.79 -22.68
CA THR A 145 -30.48 30.79 -23.73
C THR A 145 -29.01 30.70 -24.10
N VAL A 146 -28.29 31.80 -24.19
CA VAL A 146 -26.83 31.82 -24.44
C VAL A 146 -26.10 31.06 -23.33
N VAL A 147 -26.42 31.35 -22.05
CA VAL A 147 -25.76 30.66 -20.93
C VAL A 147 -26.02 29.14 -20.97
N ARG A 148 -27.24 28.73 -21.29
CA ARG A 148 -27.56 27.30 -21.41
C ARG A 148 -26.83 26.61 -22.56
N THR A 149 -26.76 27.23 -23.73
CA THR A 149 -26.05 26.67 -24.90
C THR A 149 -24.53 26.69 -24.71
N GLU A 150 -23.98 27.68 -24.01
CA GLU A 150 -22.56 27.75 -23.63
C GLU A 150 -22.18 26.58 -22.70
N VAL A 151 -22.99 26.29 -21.68
CA VAL A 151 -22.79 25.12 -20.81
C VAL A 151 -22.90 23.81 -21.60
N SER A 152 -23.85 23.73 -22.57
CA SER A 152 -23.97 22.55 -23.42
C SER A 152 -22.73 22.34 -24.31
N PHE A 153 -22.17 23.40 -24.88
CA PHE A 153 -20.95 23.36 -25.67
C PHE A 153 -19.73 22.96 -24.84
N GLU A 154 -19.60 23.50 -23.61
CA GLU A 154 -18.52 23.13 -22.72
C GLU A 154 -18.60 21.65 -22.30
N ASN A 155 -19.80 21.12 -22.01
CA ASN A 155 -20.00 19.70 -21.74
C ASN A 155 -19.65 18.82 -22.95
N ALA A 156 -19.94 19.26 -24.17
CA ALA A 156 -19.53 18.56 -25.38
C ALA A 156 -18.02 18.48 -25.53
N LYS A 157 -17.30 19.57 -25.23
CA LYS A 157 -15.82 19.62 -25.21
C LYS A 157 -15.23 18.69 -24.18
N ILE A 158 -15.79 18.67 -22.96
CA ILE A 158 -15.36 17.74 -21.91
C ILE A 158 -15.51 16.29 -22.40
N SER A 159 -16.64 15.96 -23.02
CA SER A 159 -16.89 14.63 -23.58
C SER A 159 -15.90 14.26 -24.69
N LEU A 160 -15.46 15.22 -25.49
CA LEU A 160 -14.41 15.04 -26.48
C LEU A 160 -13.03 14.84 -25.84
N ASP A 161 -12.66 15.65 -24.84
CA ASP A 161 -11.38 15.48 -24.13
C ASP A 161 -11.32 14.13 -23.39
N ASP A 162 -12.44 13.65 -22.85
CA ASP A 162 -12.55 12.33 -22.19
C ASP A 162 -12.30 11.13 -23.13
N THR A 163 -12.30 11.33 -24.47
CA THR A 163 -11.91 10.30 -25.44
C THR A 163 -10.39 10.12 -25.52
N VAL A 164 -9.62 11.06 -25.00
CA VAL A 164 -8.16 10.98 -24.91
C VAL A 164 -7.80 10.65 -23.47
N VAL A 165 -7.43 9.40 -23.23
CA VAL A 165 -7.06 8.93 -21.89
C VAL A 165 -5.60 9.28 -21.60
N LYS A 166 -5.38 10.09 -20.57
CA LYS A 166 -4.05 10.57 -20.14
C LYS A 166 -3.69 9.95 -18.80
N SER A 167 -2.39 9.77 -18.57
CA SER A 167 -1.89 9.27 -17.28
C SER A 167 -2.13 10.29 -16.16
N PRO A 168 -2.75 9.90 -15.03
CA PRO A 168 -2.93 10.77 -13.87
C PRO A 168 -1.66 10.89 -13.01
N ILE A 169 -0.71 9.96 -13.14
CA ILE A 169 0.54 9.89 -12.38
C ILE A 169 1.72 9.64 -13.32
N SER A 170 2.94 9.93 -12.87
CA SER A 170 4.14 9.35 -13.48
C SER A 170 4.38 7.97 -12.87
N GLY A 171 4.78 7.00 -13.68
CA GLY A 171 5.01 5.62 -13.21
C GLY A 171 5.10 4.61 -14.33
N THR A 172 5.22 3.34 -13.97
CA THR A 172 5.34 2.22 -14.92
C THR A 172 4.00 1.54 -15.16
N VAL A 173 3.74 1.18 -16.40
CA VAL A 173 2.55 0.38 -16.78
C VAL A 173 2.74 -1.06 -16.31
N ILE A 174 1.87 -1.52 -15.39
CA ILE A 174 1.93 -2.87 -14.82
C ILE A 174 1.12 -3.86 -15.66
N SER A 175 -0.05 -3.44 -16.12
CA SER A 175 -0.92 -4.28 -16.94
C SER A 175 -1.73 -3.47 -17.96
N ARG A 176 -2.05 -4.09 -19.08
CA ARG A 176 -2.82 -3.51 -20.17
C ARG A 176 -3.78 -4.57 -20.73
N PRO A 177 -4.97 -4.71 -20.12
CA PRO A 177 -5.94 -5.74 -20.53
C PRO A 177 -6.70 -5.42 -21.82
N VAL A 178 -6.53 -4.22 -22.39
CA VAL A 178 -7.25 -3.74 -23.59
C VAL A 178 -6.30 -3.70 -24.78
N GLU A 179 -6.85 -4.05 -25.97
CA GLU A 179 -6.14 -4.04 -27.25
C GLU A 179 -6.75 -3.01 -28.24
N VAL A 180 -5.94 -2.58 -29.22
CA VAL A 180 -6.40 -1.71 -30.30
C VAL A 180 -7.49 -2.43 -31.11
N GLY A 181 -8.58 -1.73 -31.46
CA GLY A 181 -9.77 -2.27 -32.10
C GLY A 181 -10.81 -2.84 -31.14
N GLN A 182 -10.52 -2.92 -29.83
CA GLN A 182 -11.50 -3.36 -28.85
C GLN A 182 -12.48 -2.24 -28.51
N VAL A 183 -13.75 -2.58 -28.34
CA VAL A 183 -14.78 -1.64 -27.87
C VAL A 183 -14.82 -1.67 -26.34
N ILE A 184 -14.69 -0.51 -25.72
CA ILE A 184 -14.71 -0.31 -24.28
C ILE A 184 -15.95 0.47 -23.84
N THR A 185 -16.33 0.28 -22.58
CA THR A 185 -17.47 0.95 -21.95
C THR A 185 -17.03 1.86 -20.82
N SER A 186 -17.66 3.02 -20.72
CA SER A 186 -17.47 3.96 -19.62
C SER A 186 -18.28 3.55 -18.39
N PRO A 187 -17.76 3.73 -17.17
CA PRO A 187 -18.54 3.52 -15.95
C PRO A 187 -19.68 4.51 -15.78
N THR A 188 -19.67 5.63 -16.52
CA THR A 188 -20.74 6.65 -16.47
C THR A 188 -21.91 6.36 -17.40
N SER A 189 -21.76 5.46 -18.38
CA SER A 189 -22.76 5.23 -19.42
C SER A 189 -23.50 3.89 -19.30
N ALA A 190 -23.10 2.98 -18.41
CA ALA A 190 -23.71 1.65 -18.26
C ALA A 190 -23.72 1.21 -16.80
N PHE A 191 -24.61 0.24 -16.50
CA PHE A 191 -24.56 -0.50 -15.23
C PHE A 191 -23.32 -1.42 -15.25
N GLY A 192 -22.17 -0.92 -14.78
CA GLY A 192 -20.94 -1.70 -14.75
C GLY A 192 -19.74 -0.89 -14.23
N GLU A 193 -18.65 -1.58 -13.89
CA GLU A 193 -17.43 -0.97 -13.34
C GLU A 193 -16.59 -0.20 -14.37
N GLY A 194 -16.98 -0.22 -15.66
CA GLY A 194 -16.20 0.32 -16.77
C GLY A 194 -14.99 -0.56 -17.12
N SER A 195 -14.47 -0.38 -18.34
CA SER A 195 -13.30 -1.13 -18.82
C SER A 195 -12.01 -0.51 -18.27
N ILE A 196 -11.16 -1.33 -17.63
CA ILE A 196 -9.81 -0.93 -17.24
C ILE A 196 -8.95 -0.92 -18.51
N ILE A 197 -8.32 0.21 -18.81
CA ILE A 197 -7.43 0.36 -19.96
C ILE A 197 -6.03 -0.09 -19.61
N MET A 198 -5.49 0.45 -18.53
CA MET A 198 -4.15 0.16 -18.01
C MET A 198 -4.15 0.26 -16.49
N THR A 199 -3.23 -0.47 -15.85
CA THR A 199 -2.89 -0.28 -14.44
C THR A 199 -1.46 0.24 -14.38
N MET A 200 -1.25 1.31 -13.61
CA MET A 200 0.05 1.93 -13.42
C MET A 200 0.42 2.00 -11.95
N ALA A 201 1.71 1.94 -11.67
CA ALA A 201 2.25 2.20 -10.33
C ALA A 201 3.59 2.92 -10.41
N ASP A 202 3.90 3.64 -9.33
CA ASP A 202 5.25 4.11 -9.06
C ASP A 202 6.05 2.96 -8.43
N LEU A 203 7.15 2.57 -9.08
CA LEU A 203 8.03 1.50 -8.64
C LEU A 203 9.31 2.02 -7.97
N SER A 204 9.49 3.32 -7.81
CA SER A 204 10.65 3.92 -7.12
C SER A 204 10.68 3.54 -5.65
N GLU A 205 9.52 3.39 -5.04
CA GLU A 205 9.33 2.86 -3.71
C GLU A 205 8.33 1.71 -3.77
N VAL A 206 8.70 0.59 -3.20
CA VAL A 206 7.85 -0.60 -3.12
C VAL A 206 7.61 -1.00 -1.67
N ARG A 207 6.63 -1.83 -1.45
CA ARG A 207 6.24 -2.31 -0.15
C ARG A 207 6.22 -3.82 -0.12
N VAL A 208 6.75 -4.41 0.94
CA VAL A 208 6.49 -5.82 1.24
C VAL A 208 5.29 -5.90 2.17
N ARG A 209 4.32 -6.70 1.79
CA ARG A 209 3.24 -7.14 2.63
C ARG A 209 3.62 -8.47 3.25
N ALA A 210 4.19 -8.44 4.47
CA ALA A 210 4.61 -9.60 5.20
C ALA A 210 3.48 -10.12 6.10
N LEU A 211 3.26 -11.44 6.10
CA LEU A 211 2.24 -12.09 6.92
C LEU A 211 2.89 -12.59 8.22
N VAL A 212 2.70 -11.85 9.29
CA VAL A 212 3.22 -12.18 10.63
C VAL A 212 2.19 -12.93 11.44
N ASP A 213 2.60 -13.98 12.14
CA ASP A 213 1.73 -14.79 12.99
C ASP A 213 1.16 -13.96 14.17
N GLU A 214 -0.07 -14.30 14.59
CA GLU A 214 -0.76 -13.67 15.72
C GLU A 214 0.06 -13.67 17.01
N ILE A 215 0.86 -14.74 17.25
CA ILE A 215 1.69 -14.88 18.44
C ILE A 215 2.82 -13.84 18.49
N ASP A 216 3.29 -13.41 17.32
CA ASP A 216 4.46 -12.56 17.18
C ASP A 216 4.14 -11.09 16.83
N VAL A 217 2.97 -10.83 16.24
CA VAL A 217 2.59 -9.47 15.80
C VAL A 217 2.59 -8.45 16.96
N GLY A 218 2.28 -8.91 18.19
CA GLY A 218 2.29 -8.06 19.38
C GLY A 218 3.69 -7.51 19.77
N LYS A 219 4.76 -8.09 19.21
CA LYS A 219 6.15 -7.65 19.41
C LYS A 219 6.64 -6.71 18.33
N VAL A 220 5.93 -6.62 17.20
CA VAL A 220 6.28 -5.76 16.07
C VAL A 220 5.84 -4.32 16.35
N ALA A 221 6.72 -3.37 16.08
CA ALA A 221 6.45 -1.94 16.21
C ALA A 221 6.82 -1.18 14.94
N ILE A 222 6.08 -0.10 14.68
CA ILE A 222 6.37 0.81 13.56
C ILE A 222 7.76 1.41 13.74
N GLY A 223 8.53 1.50 12.65
CA GLY A 223 9.89 2.03 12.63
C GLY A 223 10.99 0.99 12.85
N GLN A 224 10.66 -0.28 13.11
CA GLN A 224 11.66 -1.35 13.21
C GLN A 224 12.32 -1.61 11.86
N LYS A 225 13.62 -1.90 11.91
CA LYS A 225 14.40 -2.29 10.73
C LYS A 225 14.09 -3.72 10.34
N VAL A 226 14.00 -3.96 9.05
CA VAL A 226 13.70 -5.27 8.48
C VAL A 226 14.75 -5.61 7.43
N SER A 227 15.32 -6.78 7.55
CA SER A 227 16.14 -7.39 6.51
C SER A 227 15.22 -8.20 5.60
N ILE A 228 15.35 -8.01 4.29
CA ILE A 228 14.48 -8.59 3.28
C ILE A 228 15.32 -9.34 2.26
N LYS A 229 15.03 -10.62 2.10
CA LYS A 229 15.64 -11.48 1.09
C LYS A 229 14.60 -11.80 0.04
N VAL A 230 14.90 -11.44 -1.20
CA VAL A 230 14.03 -11.71 -2.34
C VAL A 230 14.44 -12.98 -3.02
N ALA A 231 13.51 -13.88 -3.32
CA ALA A 231 13.81 -15.19 -3.93
C ALA A 231 14.58 -15.08 -5.25
N ALA A 232 14.39 -13.97 -6.00
CA ALA A 232 15.08 -13.70 -7.26
C ALA A 232 16.54 -13.23 -7.07
N TYR A 233 16.90 -12.65 -5.92
CA TYR A 233 18.22 -12.05 -5.64
C TYR A 233 18.76 -12.57 -4.32
N ARG A 234 19.18 -13.84 -4.28
CA ARG A 234 19.57 -14.54 -3.04
C ARG A 234 20.82 -13.96 -2.38
N ASP A 235 21.71 -13.37 -3.17
CA ASP A 235 22.98 -12.80 -2.70
C ASP A 235 22.87 -11.32 -2.30
N LYS A 236 21.68 -10.71 -2.49
CA LYS A 236 21.43 -9.30 -2.18
C LYS A 236 20.39 -9.19 -1.05
N GLU A 237 20.77 -8.49 -0.01
CA GLU A 237 19.91 -8.16 1.12
C GLU A 237 19.39 -6.72 0.95
N PHE A 238 18.08 -6.57 1.06
CA PHE A 238 17.42 -5.26 1.02
C PHE A 238 17.03 -4.87 2.43
N ILE A 239 17.14 -3.59 2.74
CA ILE A 239 16.76 -3.05 4.05
C ILE A 239 15.47 -2.26 3.89
N GLY A 240 14.50 -2.59 4.71
CA GLY A 240 13.22 -1.88 4.81
C GLY A 240 12.92 -1.43 6.21
N THR A 241 11.80 -0.74 6.36
CA THR A 241 11.30 -0.26 7.65
C THR A 241 9.82 -0.58 7.78
N VAL A 242 9.39 -1.07 8.95
CA VAL A 242 7.98 -1.29 9.25
C VAL A 242 7.25 0.05 9.22
N SER A 243 6.36 0.24 8.25
CA SER A 243 5.58 1.47 8.08
C SER A 243 4.21 1.38 8.74
N LYS A 244 3.58 0.19 8.70
CA LYS A 244 2.23 0.00 9.23
C LYS A 244 1.97 -1.46 9.56
N ILE A 245 1.11 -1.70 10.55
CA ILE A 245 0.51 -3.00 10.85
C ILE A 245 -0.98 -2.91 10.53
N GLU A 246 -1.50 -3.78 9.65
CA GLU A 246 -2.92 -3.80 9.32
C GLU A 246 -3.72 -4.40 10.48
N PRO A 247 -4.83 -3.76 10.90
CA PRO A 247 -5.63 -4.25 12.03
C PRO A 247 -6.53 -5.44 11.68
N LYS A 248 -6.62 -5.80 10.39
CA LYS A 248 -7.44 -6.91 9.91
C LYS A 248 -6.59 -8.15 9.73
N ALA A 249 -6.93 -9.22 10.45
CA ALA A 249 -6.29 -10.52 10.28
C ALA A 249 -6.70 -11.19 8.96
N TYR A 250 -5.77 -11.98 8.42
CA TYR A 250 -6.02 -12.94 7.35
C TYR A 250 -5.94 -14.35 7.93
N ILE A 251 -6.99 -15.14 7.67
CA ILE A 251 -7.03 -16.54 8.09
C ILE A 251 -6.85 -17.38 6.83
N GLN A 252 -5.75 -18.08 6.76
CA GLN A 252 -5.45 -18.99 5.67
C GLN A 252 -5.05 -20.36 6.26
N GLN A 253 -5.70 -21.44 5.82
CA GLN A 253 -5.43 -22.80 6.30
C GLN A 253 -5.40 -22.93 7.84
N ASN A 254 -6.34 -22.28 8.53
CA ASN A 254 -6.43 -22.22 10.01
C ASN A 254 -5.27 -21.49 10.71
N VAL A 255 -4.43 -20.76 10.00
CA VAL A 255 -3.41 -19.89 10.58
C VAL A 255 -3.88 -18.45 10.51
N THR A 256 -3.88 -17.77 11.66
CA THR A 256 -4.22 -16.34 11.76
C THR A 256 -2.95 -15.51 11.63
N THR A 257 -2.89 -14.70 10.59
CA THR A 257 -1.77 -13.80 10.33
C THR A 257 -2.23 -12.36 10.21
N PHE A 258 -1.35 -11.44 10.57
CA PHE A 258 -1.55 -10.00 10.41
C PHE A 258 -0.57 -9.45 9.39
N PRO A 259 -1.04 -8.70 8.37
CA PRO A 259 -0.14 -8.07 7.42
C PRO A 259 0.63 -6.92 8.08
N VAL A 260 1.95 -7.02 7.99
CA VAL A 260 2.89 -5.96 8.34
C VAL A 260 3.43 -5.37 7.06
N LEU A 261 3.24 -4.08 6.88
CA LEU A 261 3.67 -3.35 5.70
C LEU A 261 5.07 -2.77 5.94
N ILE A 262 5.99 -3.09 5.04
CA ILE A 262 7.40 -2.73 5.14
C ILE A 262 7.77 -1.97 3.88
N ASP A 263 8.13 -0.70 4.02
CA ASP A 263 8.50 0.14 2.89
C ASP A 263 9.99 -0.03 2.56
N ILE A 264 10.29 -0.12 1.28
CA ILE A 264 11.63 -0.36 0.72
C ILE A 264 11.88 0.64 -0.41
N ASN A 265 13.05 1.26 -0.40
CA ASN A 265 13.52 2.06 -1.52
C ASN A 265 14.01 1.13 -2.66
N ASN A 266 13.55 1.36 -3.88
CA ASN A 266 13.84 0.56 -5.07
C ASN A 266 14.53 1.40 -6.15
N GLU A 267 15.53 2.20 -5.77
CA GLU A 267 16.26 3.09 -6.71
C GLU A 267 16.86 2.37 -7.92
N GLU A 268 17.24 1.12 -7.73
CA GLU A 268 17.81 0.31 -8.82
C GLU A 268 16.76 -0.37 -9.71
N ASN A 269 15.45 -0.21 -9.39
CA ASN A 269 14.31 -0.84 -10.09
C ASN A 269 14.42 -2.38 -10.23
N LEU A 270 15.09 -3.04 -9.28
CA LEU A 270 15.28 -4.49 -9.28
C LEU A 270 14.05 -5.23 -8.71
N LEU A 271 13.34 -4.59 -7.82
CA LEU A 271 12.18 -5.18 -7.13
C LEU A 271 10.93 -5.00 -7.98
N LEU A 272 10.35 -6.13 -8.41
CA LEU A 272 9.13 -6.15 -9.21
C LEU A 272 7.93 -6.58 -8.33
N ILE A 273 6.76 -6.05 -8.65
CA ILE A 273 5.51 -6.41 -7.97
C ILE A 273 5.22 -7.90 -8.17
N GLY A 274 4.78 -8.56 -7.08
CA GLY A 274 4.49 -9.99 -7.07
C GLY A 274 5.68 -10.89 -6.73
N MET A 275 6.89 -10.37 -6.53
CA MET A 275 8.01 -11.15 -6.05
C MET A 275 7.80 -11.62 -4.61
N ASN A 276 8.13 -12.89 -4.34
CA ASN A 276 8.11 -13.44 -2.99
C ASN A 276 9.37 -13.04 -2.22
N THR A 277 9.19 -12.77 -0.94
CA THR A 277 10.24 -12.33 -0.04
C THR A 277 10.17 -13.05 1.29
N ASP A 278 11.34 -13.30 1.89
CA ASP A 278 11.48 -13.66 3.28
C ASP A 278 11.98 -12.44 4.05
N VAL A 279 11.28 -12.07 5.10
CA VAL A 279 11.57 -10.88 5.91
C VAL A 279 11.99 -11.28 7.30
N VAL A 280 12.99 -10.60 7.83
CA VAL A 280 13.49 -10.75 9.20
C VAL A 280 13.33 -9.40 9.91
N ILE A 281 12.33 -9.31 10.78
CA ILE A 281 12.01 -8.09 11.53
C ILE A 281 12.86 -8.09 12.81
N GLN A 282 13.69 -7.08 13.02
CA GLN A 282 14.52 -6.93 14.21
C GLN A 282 13.69 -6.34 15.35
N ILE A 283 13.43 -7.17 16.38
CA ILE A 283 12.67 -6.76 17.56
C ILE A 283 13.59 -6.14 18.62
N LEU A 284 14.71 -6.82 18.89
CA LEU A 284 15.68 -6.39 19.87
C LEU A 284 17.07 -6.66 19.33
N ASP A 285 17.90 -5.63 19.38
CA ASP A 285 19.33 -5.71 19.10
C ASP A 285 20.03 -4.94 20.22
N LYS A 286 20.55 -5.67 21.20
CA LYS A 286 21.15 -5.05 22.37
C LYS A 286 22.35 -5.87 22.85
N ASP A 287 23.45 -5.17 23.11
CA ASP A 287 24.58 -5.77 23.81
C ASP A 287 24.21 -6.00 25.27
N VAL A 288 24.23 -7.25 25.69
CA VAL A 288 23.97 -7.66 27.07
C VAL A 288 25.30 -7.88 27.77
N ALA A 289 25.52 -7.14 28.86
CA ALA A 289 26.80 -7.17 29.61
C ALA A 289 27.09 -8.55 30.23
N LEU A 290 26.06 -9.30 30.57
CA LEU A 290 26.17 -10.61 31.23
C LEU A 290 25.20 -11.59 30.60
N SER A 291 25.73 -12.62 29.97
CA SER A 291 24.96 -13.79 29.55
C SER A 291 25.40 -15.04 30.29
N VAL A 292 24.45 -15.89 30.67
CA VAL A 292 24.70 -17.17 31.30
C VAL A 292 24.06 -18.29 30.48
N PRO A 293 24.69 -19.47 30.38
CA PRO A 293 24.09 -20.60 29.68
C PRO A 293 22.74 -20.97 30.29
N THR A 294 21.75 -21.29 29.44
CA THR A 294 20.40 -21.66 29.89
C THR A 294 20.39 -22.85 30.86
N MET A 295 21.37 -23.75 30.73
CA MET A 295 21.55 -24.90 31.63
C MET A 295 21.92 -24.52 33.07
N SER A 296 22.42 -23.31 33.31
CA SER A 296 22.74 -22.79 34.65
C SER A 296 21.53 -22.15 35.36
N LEU A 297 20.41 -21.99 34.65
CA LEU A 297 19.18 -21.40 35.19
C LEU A 297 18.40 -22.47 36.00
N ARG A 298 17.99 -22.13 37.21
CA ARG A 298 17.07 -22.92 38.03
C ARG A 298 15.82 -22.11 38.33
N THR A 299 14.66 -22.74 38.23
CA THR A 299 13.40 -22.10 38.62
C THR A 299 13.21 -22.25 40.14
N ARG A 300 13.05 -21.12 40.82
CA ARG A 300 12.73 -21.08 42.25
C ARG A 300 11.61 -20.07 42.47
N GLN A 301 10.45 -20.55 42.95
CA GLN A 301 9.28 -19.70 43.21
C GLN A 301 8.91 -18.80 41.99
N ASP A 302 8.80 -19.41 40.79
CA ASP A 302 8.47 -18.78 39.51
C ASP A 302 9.50 -17.70 39.00
N LEU A 303 10.68 -17.65 39.64
CA LEU A 303 11.82 -16.83 39.22
C LEU A 303 12.96 -17.71 38.70
N TYR A 304 13.57 -17.28 37.60
CA TYR A 304 14.80 -17.89 37.10
C TYR A 304 15.99 -17.36 37.91
N THR A 305 16.76 -18.22 38.51
CA THR A 305 17.95 -17.86 39.30
C THR A 305 19.17 -18.63 38.79
N ALA A 306 20.32 -17.96 38.75
CA ALA A 306 21.62 -18.57 38.52
C ALA A 306 22.46 -18.39 39.76
N THR A 307 23.29 -19.40 40.12
CA THR A 307 24.19 -19.27 41.23
C THR A 307 25.48 -18.62 40.80
N ALA A 308 25.77 -17.44 41.32
CA ALA A 308 27.06 -16.78 41.10
C ALA A 308 28.10 -17.35 42.09
N VAL A 309 29.27 -17.71 41.56
CA VAL A 309 30.45 -18.03 42.39
C VAL A 309 31.29 -16.78 42.41
N LEU A 310 31.39 -16.15 43.57
CA LEU A 310 32.30 -15.02 43.84
C LEU A 310 33.65 -15.62 44.27
N ASP A 311 34.70 -15.31 43.55
CA ASP A 311 36.08 -15.70 43.95
C ASP A 311 36.58 -14.82 45.06
#